data_5f001a3d3937b64f0115785fcb1fb90d
#
_entry.id   5f001a3d3937b64f0115785fcb1fb90d
#
_cell.length_a   1.000
_cell.length_b   1.000
_cell.length_c   1.000
_cell.angle_alpha   90.00
_cell.angle_beta   90.00
_cell.angle_gamma   90.00
#
_symmetry.space_group_name_H-M   'P 1'
#
loop_
_entity.id
_entity.type
_entity.pdbx_description
1 polymer ?
#
loop_
_entity_poly.entity_id
_entity_poly.type
_entity_poly.pdbx_seq_one_letter_code
_entity_poly.pdbx_strand_id
1 'polypeptide(L)'
;MKTDKIRFLVFAMNDPKFLLPVLKSFDLDDRIEYKSLLFLHNKKSQCKISDVDDLEIIRDKKALKSRLAKDDYDVVYFFSMVDVWWKVLDYIPKNKKIIWWAWGYDLYDVQARGLKPIIDLPLYKSRSIKLLHRTLWGVRNTILTKILEYTIGLYYDILRRNRLSRIDYIQPVFSLEYDYLKQQNLCNFHASPFYTLQNIKMKDFQLTPRNPNGSIILGHSAQITGNHIDVFEDIKDNIPPDREIIVPLNYGMMDYCSIVKEKLASYSDLMNIRILDKFLPLEEYHNLLKNCSYAIYGAIRQQAMGNISWAIRQGIKVFLYKDSMMYKHLKNCGIIVYAIEEIDENSFSTPLSKEELEINMNAKMQELKDRAVVYDNVMNQLLNEL
;
A
#
# COMPACT_ATOMS: atom_id res chain seq x y z
N MET A 1 -36.05 -17.43 1.97
CA MET A 1 -34.95 -18.26 1.43
C MET A 1 -33.66 -17.53 1.78
N LYS A 2 -32.78 -18.13 2.60
CA LYS A 2 -31.43 -17.57 2.76
C LYS A 2 -30.80 -17.61 1.37
N THR A 3 -30.32 -16.47 0.91
CA THR A 3 -29.55 -16.41 -0.34
C THR A 3 -28.20 -17.03 -0.07
N ASP A 4 -27.78 -17.99 -0.91
CA ASP A 4 -26.45 -18.62 -0.80
C ASP A 4 -25.31 -17.67 -1.16
N LYS A 5 -25.63 -16.39 -1.41
CA LYS A 5 -24.68 -15.35 -1.82
C LYS A 5 -24.71 -14.16 -0.87
N ILE A 6 -23.54 -13.60 -0.63
CA ILE A 6 -23.34 -12.35 0.11
C ILE A 6 -23.28 -11.19 -0.89
N ARG A 7 -24.14 -10.19 -0.69
CA ARG A 7 -24.22 -9.01 -1.56
C ARG A 7 -23.28 -7.92 -1.06
N PHE A 8 -22.22 -7.67 -1.80
CA PHE A 8 -21.25 -6.61 -1.51
C PHE A 8 -21.61 -5.31 -2.19
N LEU A 9 -21.56 -4.20 -1.47
CA LEU A 9 -21.47 -2.86 -2.04
C LEU A 9 -20.03 -2.39 -1.93
N VAL A 10 -19.31 -2.39 -3.06
CA VAL A 10 -17.91 -2.02 -3.15
C VAL A 10 -17.81 -0.50 -3.26
N PHE A 11 -17.36 0.14 -2.20
CA PHE A 11 -17.14 1.59 -2.15
C PHE A 11 -15.78 1.92 -2.76
N ALA A 12 -15.78 2.18 -4.07
CA ALA A 12 -14.61 2.21 -4.93
C ALA A 12 -13.73 3.46 -4.73
N MET A 13 -12.43 3.27 -4.87
CA MET A 13 -11.49 4.36 -5.13
C MET A 13 -11.53 4.74 -6.61
N ASN A 14 -11.39 6.02 -6.95
CA ASN A 14 -11.36 6.52 -8.34
C ASN A 14 -10.00 6.23 -9.02
N ASP A 15 -9.60 4.97 -8.99
CA ASP A 15 -8.39 4.48 -9.65
C ASP A 15 -8.57 3.02 -10.10
N PRO A 16 -8.63 2.76 -11.43
CA PRO A 16 -8.85 1.42 -11.97
C PRO A 16 -7.74 0.43 -11.59
N LYS A 17 -6.51 0.91 -11.38
CA LYS A 17 -5.37 0.08 -10.97
C LYS A 17 -5.64 -0.71 -9.69
N PHE A 18 -6.42 -0.14 -8.78
CA PHE A 18 -6.74 -0.78 -7.51
C PHE A 18 -8.11 -1.49 -7.53
N LEU A 19 -9.10 -0.90 -8.19
CA LEU A 19 -10.45 -1.46 -8.22
C LEU A 19 -10.52 -2.77 -9.00
N LEU A 20 -10.01 -2.80 -10.24
CA LEU A 20 -10.13 -3.96 -11.12
C LEU A 20 -9.55 -5.26 -10.54
N PRO A 21 -8.37 -5.29 -9.88
CA PRO A 21 -7.87 -6.51 -9.26
C PRO A 21 -8.77 -7.07 -8.16
N VAL A 22 -9.47 -6.21 -7.41
CA VAL A 22 -10.39 -6.65 -6.36
C VAL A 22 -11.66 -7.23 -6.96
N LEU A 23 -12.26 -6.56 -7.94
CA LEU A 23 -13.45 -7.09 -8.60
C LEU A 23 -13.13 -8.46 -9.23
N LYS A 24 -11.99 -8.58 -9.91
CA LYS A 24 -11.51 -9.87 -10.42
C LYS A 24 -11.30 -10.93 -9.33
N SER A 25 -10.93 -10.54 -8.12
CA SER A 25 -10.82 -11.49 -7.01
C SER A 25 -12.19 -11.93 -6.49
N PHE A 26 -13.18 -11.06 -6.54
CA PHE A 26 -14.58 -11.40 -6.20
C PHE A 26 -15.21 -12.32 -7.24
N ASP A 27 -14.88 -12.14 -8.52
CA ASP A 27 -15.32 -13.06 -9.59
C ASP A 27 -14.78 -14.50 -9.44
N LEU A 28 -13.81 -14.74 -8.56
CA LEU A 28 -13.30 -16.08 -8.25
C LEU A 28 -14.13 -16.83 -7.20
N ASP A 29 -15.12 -16.17 -6.58
CA ASP A 29 -15.92 -16.77 -5.51
C ASP A 29 -17.42 -16.65 -5.81
N ASP A 30 -18.05 -17.77 -6.14
CA ASP A 30 -19.48 -17.85 -6.46
C ASP A 30 -20.40 -17.44 -5.29
N ARG A 31 -19.90 -17.34 -4.08
CA ARG A 31 -20.62 -16.85 -2.89
C ARG A 31 -20.80 -15.33 -2.90
N ILE A 32 -20.08 -14.58 -3.76
CA ILE A 32 -20.15 -13.13 -3.84
C ILE A 32 -21.02 -12.69 -5.01
N GLU A 33 -21.91 -11.73 -4.72
CA GLU A 33 -22.54 -10.84 -5.67
C GLU A 33 -22.14 -9.42 -5.30
N TYR A 34 -21.74 -8.56 -6.25
CA TYR A 34 -21.32 -7.22 -5.92
C TYR A 34 -21.88 -6.15 -6.83
N LYS A 35 -22.01 -4.93 -6.28
CA LYS A 35 -22.24 -3.68 -7.00
C LYS A 35 -21.14 -2.71 -6.64
N SER A 36 -20.70 -1.89 -7.58
CA SER A 36 -19.65 -0.90 -7.37
C SER A 36 -20.23 0.50 -7.27
N LEU A 37 -19.79 1.26 -6.24
CA LEU A 37 -20.21 2.62 -5.96
C LEU A 37 -18.99 3.54 -5.89
N LEU A 38 -18.97 4.59 -6.70
CA LEU A 38 -17.96 5.63 -6.65
C LEU A 38 -18.59 6.95 -6.15
N PHE A 39 -18.09 7.46 -5.03
CA PHE A 39 -18.50 8.77 -4.54
C PHE A 39 -17.45 9.84 -4.88
N LEU A 40 -17.83 10.77 -5.75
CA LEU A 40 -17.03 11.92 -6.15
C LEU A 40 -17.54 13.18 -5.42
N HIS A 41 -17.07 13.43 -4.20
CA HIS A 41 -17.50 14.57 -3.39
C HIS A 41 -17.12 15.94 -4.00
N ASN A 42 -16.10 15.99 -4.83
CA ASN A 42 -15.74 17.18 -5.61
C ASN A 42 -16.43 17.10 -6.96
N LYS A 43 -17.34 18.04 -7.23
CA LYS A 43 -18.12 18.11 -8.48
C LYS A 43 -17.25 18.22 -9.74
N LYS A 44 -16.01 18.74 -9.62
CA LYS A 44 -15.06 18.88 -10.72
C LYS A 44 -14.26 17.61 -10.99
N SER A 45 -14.28 16.63 -10.07
CA SER A 45 -13.55 15.38 -10.24
C SER A 45 -14.18 14.54 -11.36
N GLN A 46 -13.34 14.10 -12.30
CA GLN A 46 -13.73 13.16 -13.34
C GLN A 46 -13.61 11.72 -12.85
N CYS A 47 -14.50 10.84 -13.32
CA CYS A 47 -14.33 9.42 -13.12
C CYS A 47 -13.19 8.93 -14.02
N LYS A 48 -12.24 8.19 -13.41
CA LYS A 48 -11.11 7.58 -14.12
C LYS A 48 -11.35 6.11 -14.46
N ILE A 49 -12.48 5.57 -14.04
CA ILE A 49 -12.85 4.16 -14.23
C ILE A 49 -13.77 4.08 -15.45
N SER A 50 -13.34 3.36 -16.48
CA SER A 50 -14.08 3.13 -17.72
C SER A 50 -14.51 1.67 -17.91
N ASP A 51 -13.84 0.74 -17.23
CA ASP A 51 -13.87 -0.69 -17.53
C ASP A 51 -14.64 -1.50 -16.48
N VAL A 52 -15.60 -0.86 -15.80
CA VAL A 52 -16.46 -1.51 -14.80
C VAL A 52 -17.91 -1.28 -15.22
N ASP A 53 -18.56 -2.35 -15.61
CA ASP A 53 -19.99 -2.34 -15.88
C ASP A 53 -20.77 -2.05 -14.58
N ASP A 54 -21.89 -1.35 -14.67
CA ASP A 54 -22.77 -1.02 -13.55
C ASP A 54 -22.14 -0.22 -12.41
N LEU A 55 -21.07 0.59 -12.69
CA LEU A 55 -20.49 1.50 -11.70
C LEU A 55 -21.46 2.65 -11.38
N GLU A 56 -22.02 2.64 -10.19
CA GLU A 56 -22.85 3.75 -9.69
C GLU A 56 -21.97 4.96 -9.32
N ILE A 57 -22.17 6.12 -9.97
CA ILE A 57 -21.43 7.36 -9.65
C ILE A 57 -22.34 8.32 -8.92
N ILE A 58 -22.01 8.64 -7.67
CA ILE A 58 -22.74 9.59 -6.83
C ILE A 58 -21.87 10.82 -6.55
N ARG A 59 -22.47 12.02 -6.59
CA ARG A 59 -21.76 13.30 -6.42
C ARG A 59 -22.30 14.17 -5.29
N ASP A 60 -23.42 13.82 -4.68
CA ASP A 60 -23.98 14.55 -3.56
C ASP A 60 -24.25 13.64 -2.34
N LYS A 61 -24.19 14.25 -1.15
CA LYS A 61 -24.31 13.51 0.12
C LYS A 61 -25.73 12.98 0.37
N LYS A 62 -26.77 13.64 -0.15
CA LYS A 62 -28.17 13.22 0.04
C LYS A 62 -28.44 11.96 -0.78
N ALA A 63 -28.00 11.95 -2.05
CA ALA A 63 -28.08 10.77 -2.90
C ALA A 63 -27.26 9.61 -2.32
N LEU A 64 -26.06 9.87 -1.80
CA LEU A 64 -25.26 8.86 -1.13
C LEU A 64 -25.97 8.26 0.10
N LYS A 65 -26.54 9.10 0.96
CA LYS A 65 -27.32 8.64 2.11
C LYS A 65 -28.52 7.79 1.69
N SER A 66 -29.25 8.21 0.67
CA SER A 66 -30.39 7.46 0.12
C SER A 66 -29.95 6.13 -0.50
N ARG A 67 -28.79 6.09 -1.17
CA ARG A 67 -28.23 4.85 -1.74
C ARG A 67 -27.85 3.84 -0.66
N LEU A 68 -27.16 4.30 0.39
CA LEU A 68 -26.71 3.45 1.49
C LEU A 68 -27.85 2.96 2.39
N ALA A 69 -29.01 3.61 2.35
CA ALA A 69 -30.22 3.18 3.06
C ALA A 69 -30.99 2.05 2.35
N LYS A 70 -30.62 1.67 1.10
CA LYS A 70 -31.27 0.56 0.39
C LYS A 70 -30.89 -0.79 1.00
N ASP A 71 -31.80 -1.74 0.90
CA ASP A 71 -31.59 -3.11 1.39
C ASP A 71 -31.20 -4.09 0.27
N ASP A 72 -30.32 -3.66 -0.62
CA ASP A 72 -29.83 -4.45 -1.75
C ASP A 72 -28.37 -4.87 -1.61
N TYR A 73 -27.80 -4.82 -0.42
CA TYR A 73 -26.47 -5.28 -0.05
C TYR A 73 -26.46 -5.74 1.42
N ASP A 74 -25.50 -6.54 1.78
CA ASP A 74 -25.27 -7.09 3.12
C ASP A 74 -23.98 -6.55 3.75
N VAL A 75 -22.96 -6.34 2.91
CA VAL A 75 -21.63 -5.91 3.28
C VAL A 75 -21.23 -4.67 2.49
N VAL A 76 -20.68 -3.65 3.16
CA VAL A 76 -19.99 -2.53 2.50
C VAL A 76 -18.49 -2.76 2.57
N TYR A 77 -17.84 -2.80 1.42
CA TYR A 77 -16.40 -2.98 1.31
C TYR A 77 -15.73 -1.66 0.91
N PHE A 78 -15.01 -1.03 1.85
CA PHE A 78 -14.34 0.24 1.62
C PHE A 78 -12.91 0.07 1.13
N PHE A 79 -12.60 0.71 0.00
CA PHE A 79 -11.24 0.96 -0.43
C PHE A 79 -10.67 2.15 0.33
N SER A 80 -9.93 1.91 1.38
CA SER A 80 -9.39 2.92 2.29
C SER A 80 -10.41 3.72 3.10
N MET A 81 -9.93 4.31 4.18
CA MET A 81 -10.72 5.18 5.05
C MET A 81 -9.99 6.51 5.27
N VAL A 82 -10.29 7.48 4.42
CA VAL A 82 -9.80 8.86 4.59
C VAL A 82 -10.84 9.74 5.29
N ASP A 83 -10.45 10.93 5.73
CA ASP A 83 -11.19 11.83 6.63
C ASP A 83 -12.70 11.96 6.38
N VAL A 84 -13.11 12.11 5.13
CA VAL A 84 -14.53 12.26 4.77
C VAL A 84 -15.34 10.97 4.88
N TRP A 85 -14.66 9.80 4.74
CA TRP A 85 -15.32 8.50 4.76
C TRP A 85 -15.79 8.08 6.15
N TRP A 86 -15.12 8.54 7.21
CA TRP A 86 -15.54 8.26 8.57
C TRP A 86 -16.95 8.71 8.85
N LYS A 87 -17.41 9.82 8.24
CA LYS A 87 -18.79 10.28 8.33
C LYS A 87 -19.79 9.45 7.54
N VAL A 88 -19.34 8.79 6.48
CA VAL A 88 -20.19 7.94 5.64
C VAL A 88 -20.67 6.71 6.40
N LEU A 89 -19.89 6.24 7.39
CA LEU A 89 -20.29 5.12 8.24
C LEU A 89 -21.61 5.36 8.98
N ASP A 90 -21.95 6.63 9.27
CA ASP A 90 -23.21 7.00 9.91
C ASP A 90 -24.44 6.80 9.00
N TYR A 91 -24.24 6.65 7.70
CA TYR A 91 -25.30 6.45 6.72
C TYR A 91 -25.61 4.97 6.47
N ILE A 92 -24.75 4.09 6.93
CA ILE A 92 -24.88 2.64 6.74
C ILE A 92 -25.74 2.07 7.86
N PRO A 93 -26.82 1.34 7.57
CA PRO A 93 -27.65 0.69 8.58
C PRO A 93 -26.83 -0.24 9.50
N LYS A 94 -27.22 -0.30 10.78
CA LYS A 94 -26.46 -1.05 11.81
C LYS A 94 -26.43 -2.57 11.58
N ASN A 95 -27.38 -3.10 10.83
CA ASN A 95 -27.46 -4.51 10.46
C ASN A 95 -26.56 -4.88 9.26
N LYS A 96 -25.87 -3.93 8.64
CA LYS A 96 -24.95 -4.19 7.55
C LYS A 96 -23.53 -4.32 8.08
N LYS A 97 -22.75 -5.25 7.53
CA LYS A 97 -21.35 -5.46 7.87
C LYS A 97 -20.47 -4.47 7.12
N ILE A 98 -19.34 -4.12 7.69
CA ILE A 98 -18.38 -3.19 7.11
C ILE A 98 -17.01 -3.85 7.09
N ILE A 99 -16.43 -3.93 5.90
CA ILE A 99 -15.05 -4.37 5.67
C ILE A 99 -14.25 -3.15 5.22
N TRP A 100 -13.14 -2.89 5.88
CA TRP A 100 -12.21 -1.83 5.53
C TRP A 100 -10.92 -2.41 4.97
N TRP A 101 -10.64 -2.20 3.68
CA TRP A 101 -9.33 -2.47 3.12
C TRP A 101 -8.39 -1.33 3.48
N ALA A 102 -7.50 -1.60 4.43
CA ALA A 102 -6.57 -0.63 4.97
C ALA A 102 -5.32 -0.52 4.09
N TRP A 103 -5.01 0.72 3.70
CA TRP A 103 -3.82 1.06 2.94
C TRP A 103 -2.81 1.76 3.84
N GLY A 104 -1.53 1.83 3.39
CA GLY A 104 -0.50 2.45 4.21
C GLY A 104 -0.83 3.89 4.61
N TYR A 105 -1.41 4.69 3.74
CA TYR A 105 -1.67 6.09 4.03
C TYR A 105 -2.83 6.33 5.01
N ASP A 106 -3.80 5.44 5.13
CA ASP A 106 -4.91 5.57 6.08
C ASP A 106 -4.60 5.00 7.47
N LEU A 107 -3.57 4.17 7.57
CA LEU A 107 -3.07 3.63 8.84
C LEU A 107 -1.93 4.46 9.44
N TYR A 108 -0.98 4.91 8.62
CA TYR A 108 0.30 5.47 9.08
C TYR A 108 0.47 6.95 8.83
N ASP A 109 -0.20 7.52 7.82
CA ASP A 109 0.04 8.91 7.44
C ASP A 109 -0.82 9.86 8.25
N VAL A 110 -0.22 10.98 8.62
CA VAL A 110 -0.88 12.11 9.26
C VAL A 110 -1.14 13.17 8.20
N GLN A 111 -2.39 13.29 7.76
CA GLN A 111 -2.78 14.26 6.72
C GLN A 111 -2.98 15.67 7.26
N ALA A 112 -3.22 15.81 8.57
CA ALA A 112 -3.38 17.09 9.24
C ALA A 112 -2.67 17.11 10.60
N ARG A 113 -2.15 18.26 11.01
CA ARG A 113 -1.60 18.45 12.36
C ARG A 113 -2.69 18.16 13.40
N GLY A 114 -2.31 17.50 14.50
CA GLY A 114 -3.25 17.09 15.55
C GLY A 114 -4.01 15.78 15.28
N LEU A 115 -4.01 15.29 14.03
CA LEU A 115 -4.45 13.93 13.73
C LEU A 115 -3.32 12.96 14.06
N LYS A 116 -3.57 11.99 14.92
CA LYS A 116 -2.60 10.93 15.20
C LYS A 116 -2.74 9.81 14.18
N PRO A 117 -1.64 9.18 13.72
CA PRO A 117 -1.74 7.97 12.90
C PRO A 117 -2.45 6.86 13.69
N ILE A 118 -3.05 5.91 13.01
CA ILE A 118 -3.63 4.73 13.68
C ILE A 118 -2.49 3.81 14.13
N ILE A 119 -1.49 3.64 13.25
CA ILE A 119 -0.23 2.94 13.58
C ILE A 119 0.89 3.98 13.59
N ASP A 120 1.42 4.26 14.76
CA ASP A 120 2.49 5.25 14.95
C ASP A 120 3.86 4.61 14.75
N LEU A 121 4.53 4.97 13.66
CA LEU A 121 5.88 4.53 13.31
C LEU A 121 6.74 5.72 12.89
N PRO A 122 8.08 5.65 13.09
CA PRO A 122 9.02 6.67 12.64
C PRO A 122 9.23 6.59 11.12
N LEU A 123 8.26 7.12 10.34
CA LEU A 123 8.20 6.96 8.87
C LEU A 123 9.40 7.55 8.12
N TYR A 124 10.08 8.53 8.71
CA TYR A 124 11.13 9.30 8.07
C TYR A 124 12.47 9.07 8.74
N LYS A 125 13.48 8.78 7.95
CA LYS A 125 14.87 8.76 8.39
C LYS A 125 15.41 10.19 8.53
N SER A 126 16.59 10.36 9.11
CA SER A 126 17.08 11.65 9.61
C SER A 126 17.21 12.76 8.56
N ARG A 127 17.61 12.41 7.32
CA ARG A 127 17.74 13.39 6.22
C ARG A 127 16.35 13.76 5.67
N SER A 128 15.46 12.76 5.53
CA SER A 128 14.07 12.97 5.08
C SER A 128 13.25 13.82 6.07
N ILE A 129 13.45 13.68 7.39
CA ILE A 129 12.83 14.56 8.39
C ILE A 129 13.23 16.01 8.17
N LYS A 130 14.53 16.29 7.93
CA LYS A 130 15.02 17.66 7.69
C LYS A 130 14.39 18.26 6.43
N LEU A 131 14.19 17.45 5.40
CA LEU A 131 13.52 17.88 4.16
C LEU A 131 12.03 18.15 4.39
N LEU A 132 11.35 17.30 5.13
CA LEU A 132 9.93 17.49 5.49
C LEU A 132 9.73 18.86 6.15
N HIS A 133 10.61 19.23 7.08
CA HIS A 133 10.57 20.55 7.73
C HIS A 133 10.79 21.71 6.76
N ARG A 134 11.62 21.56 5.73
CA ARG A 134 11.89 22.62 4.73
C ARG A 134 10.76 22.77 3.71
N THR A 135 10.21 21.68 3.21
CA THR A 135 9.29 21.69 2.05
C THR A 135 7.83 21.86 2.43
N LEU A 136 7.34 21.10 3.40
CA LEU A 136 5.92 21.10 3.77
C LEU A 136 5.57 22.12 4.87
N TRP A 137 6.53 22.48 5.70
CA TRP A 137 6.29 23.31 6.90
C TRP A 137 6.81 24.74 6.77
N GLY A 138 7.62 25.04 5.76
CA GLY A 138 8.23 26.35 5.57
C GLY A 138 7.28 27.42 5.05
N VAL A 139 6.27 27.08 4.28
CA VAL A 139 5.43 28.03 3.53
C VAL A 139 4.13 28.42 4.27
N ARG A 140 3.65 27.62 5.22
CA ARG A 140 2.39 27.85 5.96
C ARG A 140 2.59 28.10 7.45
N ASN A 141 3.52 28.96 7.81
CA ASN A 141 4.03 29.04 9.19
C ASN A 141 3.45 30.18 10.03
N THR A 142 2.22 30.62 9.79
CA THR A 142 1.56 31.51 10.73
C THR A 142 1.02 30.72 11.93
N ILE A 143 1.05 31.30 13.13
CA ILE A 143 0.50 30.71 14.36
C ILE A 143 -0.98 30.31 14.15
N LEU A 144 -1.73 31.14 13.43
CA LEU A 144 -3.15 30.91 13.14
C LEU A 144 -3.36 29.63 12.28
N THR A 145 -2.56 29.40 11.25
CA THR A 145 -2.68 28.18 10.40
C THR A 145 -2.32 26.93 11.20
N LYS A 146 -1.36 26.98 12.11
CA LYS A 146 -1.00 25.88 13.00
C LYS A 146 -2.13 25.52 13.96
N ILE A 147 -2.77 26.51 14.56
CA ILE A 147 -3.92 26.32 15.48
C ILE A 147 -5.10 25.70 14.71
N LEU A 148 -5.40 26.23 13.51
CA LEU A 148 -6.51 25.73 12.70
C LEU A 148 -6.27 24.27 12.26
N GLU A 149 -5.08 23.96 11.75
CA GLU A 149 -4.72 22.58 11.37
C GLU A 149 -4.77 21.62 12.55
N TYR A 150 -4.33 22.05 13.75
CA TYR A 150 -4.39 21.26 14.96
C TYR A 150 -5.84 20.97 15.39
N THR A 151 -6.69 21.98 15.39
CA THR A 151 -8.11 21.83 15.79
C THR A 151 -8.88 20.94 14.80
N ILE A 152 -8.62 21.10 13.50
CA ILE A 152 -9.20 20.24 12.45
C ILE A 152 -8.72 18.79 12.64
N GLY A 153 -7.42 18.59 12.86
CA GLY A 153 -6.85 17.27 13.10
C GLY A 153 -7.44 16.59 14.31
N LEU A 154 -7.57 17.31 15.44
CA LEU A 154 -8.19 16.79 16.65
C LEU A 154 -9.67 16.41 16.42
N TYR A 155 -10.42 17.24 15.69
CA TYR A 155 -11.79 16.92 15.31
C TYR A 155 -11.88 15.59 14.51
N TYR A 156 -11.01 15.41 13.52
CA TYR A 156 -11.00 14.17 12.74
C TYR A 156 -10.50 12.95 13.54
N ASP A 157 -9.59 13.14 14.49
CA ASP A 157 -9.14 12.07 15.37
C ASP A 157 -10.29 11.56 16.27
N ILE A 158 -11.03 12.47 16.87
CA ILE A 158 -12.22 12.14 17.68
C ILE A 158 -13.29 11.46 16.80
N LEU A 159 -13.55 12.02 15.63
CA LEU A 159 -14.54 11.48 14.69
C LEU A 159 -14.19 10.05 14.27
N ARG A 160 -12.93 9.77 13.98
CA ARG A 160 -12.44 8.46 13.60
C ARG A 160 -12.52 7.47 14.76
N ARG A 161 -12.02 7.82 15.96
CA ARG A 161 -12.04 6.96 17.14
C ARG A 161 -13.46 6.51 17.49
N ASN A 162 -14.42 7.41 17.43
CA ASN A 162 -15.83 7.10 17.71
C ASN A 162 -16.46 6.13 16.70
N ARG A 163 -15.86 5.97 15.51
CA ARG A 163 -16.42 5.16 14.43
C ARG A 163 -15.62 3.90 14.12
N LEU A 164 -14.42 3.75 14.66
CA LEU A 164 -13.61 2.53 14.49
C LEU A 164 -14.37 1.27 14.94
N SER A 165 -15.15 1.37 16.02
CA SER A 165 -15.99 0.26 16.52
C SER A 165 -17.11 -0.16 15.56
N ARG A 166 -17.37 0.63 14.50
CA ARG A 166 -18.37 0.30 13.48
C ARG A 166 -17.83 -0.62 12.39
N ILE A 167 -16.50 -0.76 12.30
CA ILE A 167 -15.84 -1.65 11.36
C ILE A 167 -15.91 -3.07 11.90
N ASP A 168 -16.45 -4.01 11.12
CA ASP A 168 -16.55 -5.41 11.50
C ASP A 168 -15.27 -6.18 11.13
N TYR A 169 -14.74 -5.96 9.92
CA TYR A 169 -13.52 -6.61 9.43
C TYR A 169 -12.55 -5.59 8.85
N ILE A 170 -11.27 -5.86 9.00
CA ILE A 170 -10.23 -5.13 8.30
C ILE A 170 -9.52 -6.06 7.32
N GLN A 171 -9.21 -5.57 6.12
CA GLN A 171 -8.28 -6.21 5.21
C GLN A 171 -6.95 -5.46 5.30
N PRO A 172 -5.99 -5.93 6.12
CA PRO A 172 -4.67 -5.34 6.18
C PRO A 172 -3.84 -5.81 4.98
N VAL A 173 -2.79 -5.09 4.66
CA VAL A 173 -1.79 -5.61 3.71
C VAL A 173 -0.93 -6.68 4.35
N PHE A 174 -0.62 -6.51 5.63
CA PHE A 174 0.16 -7.46 6.44
C PHE A 174 -0.64 -7.95 7.66
N SER A 175 -0.47 -9.23 8.02
CA SER A 175 -1.03 -9.77 9.26
C SER A 175 -0.55 -8.98 10.50
N LEU A 176 0.71 -8.52 10.50
CA LEU A 176 1.29 -7.71 11.58
C LEU A 176 0.51 -6.40 11.84
N GLU A 177 -0.09 -5.79 10.83
CA GLU A 177 -0.92 -4.59 11.01
C GLU A 177 -2.20 -4.93 11.80
N TYR A 178 -2.82 -6.06 11.48
CA TYR A 178 -3.99 -6.55 12.21
C TYR A 178 -3.64 -6.85 13.66
N ASP A 179 -2.53 -7.57 13.90
CA ASP A 179 -2.07 -7.92 15.23
C ASP A 179 -1.81 -6.67 16.08
N TYR A 180 -1.17 -5.66 15.50
CA TYR A 180 -0.93 -4.37 16.16
C TYR A 180 -2.25 -3.68 16.55
N LEU A 181 -3.21 -3.62 15.64
CA LEU A 181 -4.51 -2.99 15.91
C LEU A 181 -5.30 -3.72 16.99
N LYS A 182 -5.22 -5.05 17.04
CA LYS A 182 -5.84 -5.87 18.09
C LYS A 182 -5.18 -5.65 19.44
N GLN A 183 -3.86 -5.63 19.52
CA GLN A 183 -3.10 -5.40 20.76
C GLN A 183 -3.39 -4.02 21.37
N GLN A 184 -3.62 -3.01 20.54
CA GLN A 184 -3.93 -1.65 20.98
C GLN A 184 -5.40 -1.46 21.40
N ASN A 185 -6.28 -2.47 21.25
CA ASN A 185 -7.71 -2.39 21.50
C ASN A 185 -8.39 -1.20 20.80
N LEU A 186 -7.91 -0.86 19.59
CA LEU A 186 -8.40 0.31 18.85
C LEU A 186 -9.78 0.10 18.25
N CYS A 187 -10.21 -1.15 18.07
CA CYS A 187 -11.45 -1.52 17.39
C CYS A 187 -11.89 -2.95 17.72
N ASN A 188 -13.20 -3.21 17.54
CA ASN A 188 -13.83 -4.51 17.77
C ASN A 188 -13.83 -5.37 16.50
N PHE A 189 -12.69 -5.47 15.81
CA PHE A 189 -12.58 -6.36 14.66
C PHE A 189 -12.80 -7.82 15.05
N HIS A 190 -13.34 -8.59 14.13
CA HIS A 190 -13.40 -10.05 14.26
C HIS A 190 -12.01 -10.67 14.51
N ALA A 191 -11.99 -11.90 14.99
CA ALA A 191 -10.75 -12.61 15.33
C ALA A 191 -9.82 -12.85 14.14
N SER A 192 -10.33 -12.73 12.92
CA SER A 192 -9.57 -12.91 11.69
C SER A 192 -9.70 -11.68 10.79
N PRO A 193 -8.65 -11.26 10.09
CA PRO A 193 -8.74 -10.25 9.06
C PRO A 193 -9.48 -10.81 7.84
N PHE A 194 -10.03 -9.92 7.01
CA PHE A 194 -10.53 -10.28 5.68
C PHE A 194 -9.36 -10.25 4.68
N TYR A 195 -9.36 -11.14 3.70
CA TYR A 195 -8.43 -11.10 2.56
C TYR A 195 -9.21 -11.31 1.26
N THR A 196 -8.66 -10.84 0.15
CA THR A 196 -9.15 -11.18 -1.19
C THR A 196 -8.32 -12.30 -1.78
N LEU A 197 -8.94 -13.14 -2.60
CA LEU A 197 -8.25 -14.21 -3.30
C LEU A 197 -7.24 -13.65 -4.30
N GLN A 198 -6.10 -14.31 -4.47
CA GLN A 198 -5.06 -13.94 -5.41
C GLN A 198 -4.74 -15.13 -6.32
N ASN A 199 -4.71 -14.90 -7.62
CA ASN A 199 -4.39 -15.92 -8.61
C ASN A 199 -2.90 -15.86 -9.01
N ILE A 200 -2.00 -16.10 -8.07
CA ILE A 200 -0.56 -16.23 -8.30
C ILE A 200 -0.22 -17.72 -8.34
N LYS A 201 0.53 -18.14 -9.34
CA LYS A 201 0.91 -19.54 -9.59
C LYS A 201 2.43 -19.71 -9.50
N MET A 202 2.89 -20.93 -9.25
CA MET A 202 4.33 -21.23 -9.21
C MET A 202 5.06 -20.84 -10.49
N LYS A 203 4.43 -20.98 -11.66
CA LYS A 203 4.98 -20.57 -12.95
C LYS A 203 5.23 -19.06 -13.10
N ASP A 204 4.69 -18.25 -12.21
CA ASP A 204 4.87 -16.79 -12.21
C ASP A 204 6.20 -16.39 -11.53
N PHE A 205 6.96 -17.38 -11.02
CA PHE A 205 8.25 -17.18 -10.37
C PHE A 205 9.41 -17.48 -11.28
N GLN A 206 10.40 -16.58 -11.29
CA GLN A 206 11.68 -16.78 -11.93
C GLN A 206 12.62 -17.53 -10.97
N LEU A 207 13.06 -18.72 -11.37
CA LEU A 207 13.94 -19.59 -10.55
C LEU A 207 15.39 -19.63 -11.06
N THR A 208 15.70 -18.85 -12.09
CA THR A 208 17.08 -18.68 -12.56
C THR A 208 17.70 -17.46 -11.88
N PRO A 209 18.87 -17.59 -11.24
CA PRO A 209 19.58 -16.46 -10.66
C PRO A 209 19.75 -15.30 -11.63
N ARG A 210 19.66 -14.08 -11.12
CA ARG A 210 19.83 -12.85 -11.92
C ARG A 210 21.30 -12.64 -12.29
N ASN A 211 21.54 -11.80 -13.28
CA ASN A 211 22.87 -11.36 -13.63
C ASN A 211 23.51 -10.61 -12.44
N PRO A 212 24.68 -11.00 -11.91
CA PRO A 212 25.34 -10.28 -10.82
C PRO A 212 25.64 -8.81 -11.16
N ASN A 213 25.77 -8.49 -12.46
CA ASN A 213 25.98 -7.11 -12.92
C ASN A 213 24.68 -6.37 -13.32
N GLY A 214 23.51 -6.91 -12.98
CA GLY A 214 22.24 -6.28 -13.29
C GLY A 214 22.03 -4.96 -12.53
N SER A 215 21.19 -4.09 -13.06
CA SER A 215 20.89 -2.76 -12.49
C SER A 215 20.28 -2.85 -11.10
N ILE A 216 20.39 -1.75 -10.35
CA ILE A 216 19.77 -1.55 -9.04
C ILE A 216 18.55 -0.63 -9.22
N ILE A 217 17.38 -1.02 -8.71
CA ILE A 217 16.25 -0.09 -8.58
C ILE A 217 16.20 0.49 -7.16
N LEU A 218 16.12 1.82 -7.05
CA LEU A 218 16.03 2.55 -5.80
C LEU A 218 14.67 3.26 -5.68
N GLY A 219 13.80 2.77 -4.79
CA GLY A 219 12.46 3.31 -4.58
C GLY A 219 11.46 2.91 -5.67
N HIS A 220 10.32 3.62 -5.71
CA HIS A 220 9.23 3.34 -6.68
C HIS A 220 8.42 4.57 -7.06
N SER A 221 8.59 5.71 -6.37
CA SER A 221 7.82 6.95 -6.58
C SER A 221 8.45 8.10 -5.81
N ALA A 222 8.13 9.34 -6.18
CA ALA A 222 8.61 10.54 -5.49
C ALA A 222 7.85 10.80 -4.17
N GLN A 223 7.70 9.80 -3.31
CA GLN A 223 7.14 9.97 -1.97
C GLN A 223 8.25 10.12 -0.93
N ILE A 224 8.16 11.15 -0.09
CA ILE A 224 9.18 11.42 0.93
C ILE A 224 9.32 10.26 1.95
N THR A 225 8.24 9.51 2.19
CA THR A 225 8.26 8.28 3.00
C THR A 225 9.10 7.16 2.37
N GLY A 226 9.53 7.31 1.12
CA GLY A 226 10.48 6.40 0.45
C GLY A 226 11.93 6.58 0.91
N ASN A 227 12.24 7.65 1.68
CA ASN A 227 13.55 7.94 2.27
C ASN A 227 14.73 7.86 1.27
N HIS A 228 14.53 8.23 -0.01
CA HIS A 228 15.49 8.03 -1.10
C HIS A 228 16.89 8.58 -0.78
N ILE A 229 16.96 9.78 -0.19
CA ILE A 229 18.23 10.43 0.12
C ILE A 229 18.93 9.71 1.27
N ASP A 230 18.18 9.28 2.29
CA ASP A 230 18.76 8.51 3.40
C ASP A 230 19.33 7.18 2.86
N VAL A 231 18.52 6.43 2.12
CA VAL A 231 18.96 5.15 1.52
C VAL A 231 20.20 5.36 0.63
N PHE A 232 20.15 6.32 -0.30
CA PHE A 232 21.25 6.54 -1.23
C PHE A 232 22.57 6.88 -0.49
N GLU A 233 22.52 7.79 0.49
CA GLU A 233 23.69 8.15 1.28
C GLU A 233 24.23 7.01 2.14
N ASP A 234 23.36 6.12 2.60
CA ASP A 234 23.76 4.99 3.43
C ASP A 234 24.44 3.87 2.61
N ILE A 235 24.16 3.77 1.29
CA ILE A 235 24.63 2.64 0.46
C ILE A 235 25.61 3.02 -0.66
N LYS A 236 25.73 4.32 -1.03
CA LYS A 236 26.45 4.79 -2.23
C LYS A 236 27.89 4.28 -2.33
N ASP A 237 28.58 4.17 -1.19
CA ASP A 237 29.98 3.74 -1.13
C ASP A 237 30.15 2.21 -1.34
N ASN A 238 29.05 1.45 -1.28
CA ASN A 238 29.03 0.00 -1.53
C ASN A 238 28.52 -0.36 -2.95
N ILE A 239 28.11 0.64 -3.74
CA ILE A 239 27.64 0.41 -5.12
C ILE A 239 28.84 0.38 -6.07
N PRO A 240 28.99 -0.68 -6.89
CA PRO A 240 30.04 -0.70 -7.93
C PRO A 240 29.89 0.50 -8.87
N PRO A 241 30.99 1.19 -9.25
CA PRO A 241 30.96 2.45 -10.00
C PRO A 241 30.26 2.37 -11.36
N ASP A 242 30.33 1.24 -12.03
CA ASP A 242 29.73 0.95 -13.35
C ASP A 242 28.27 0.52 -13.27
N ARG A 243 27.75 0.33 -12.06
CA ARG A 243 26.40 -0.18 -11.84
C ARG A 243 25.34 0.88 -12.13
N GLU A 244 24.39 0.58 -13.03
CA GLU A 244 23.24 1.44 -13.27
C GLU A 244 22.30 1.44 -12.06
N ILE A 245 21.92 2.64 -11.59
CA ILE A 245 20.93 2.86 -10.55
C ILE A 245 19.71 3.50 -11.19
N ILE A 246 18.58 2.81 -11.17
CA ILE A 246 17.30 3.30 -11.71
C ILE A 246 16.46 3.85 -10.58
N VAL A 247 16.06 5.12 -10.66
CA VAL A 247 15.31 5.81 -9.61
C VAL A 247 13.96 6.27 -10.14
N PRO A 248 12.85 5.55 -9.87
CA PRO A 248 11.51 5.94 -10.29
C PRO A 248 10.99 7.10 -9.45
N LEU A 249 10.77 8.27 -10.09
CA LEU A 249 10.23 9.50 -9.49
C LEU A 249 9.04 10.05 -10.32
N ASN A 250 8.42 9.21 -11.13
CA ASN A 250 7.42 9.58 -12.13
C ASN A 250 6.04 9.93 -11.56
N TYR A 251 5.81 9.76 -10.27
CA TYR A 251 4.60 10.20 -9.55
C TYR A 251 4.89 10.43 -8.07
N GLY A 252 4.06 11.23 -7.41
CA GLY A 252 4.21 11.57 -6.00
C GLY A 252 4.34 13.08 -5.77
N MET A 253 5.20 13.48 -4.85
CA MET A 253 5.42 14.89 -4.47
C MET A 253 6.46 15.55 -5.38
N MET A 254 6.03 16.47 -6.24
CA MET A 254 6.90 17.11 -7.24
C MET A 254 8.05 17.90 -6.61
N ASP A 255 7.81 18.58 -5.49
CA ASP A 255 8.88 19.30 -4.76
C ASP A 255 9.94 18.34 -4.25
N TYR A 256 9.53 17.20 -3.71
CA TYR A 256 10.45 16.15 -3.27
C TYR A 256 11.20 15.51 -4.45
N CYS A 257 10.50 15.29 -5.57
CA CYS A 257 11.11 14.81 -6.82
C CYS A 257 12.28 15.72 -7.22
N SER A 258 12.08 17.06 -7.23
CA SER A 258 13.11 18.04 -7.59
C SER A 258 14.31 17.96 -6.65
N ILE A 259 14.10 17.83 -5.35
CA ILE A 259 15.17 17.72 -4.35
C ILE A 259 15.98 16.44 -4.54
N VAL A 260 15.29 15.30 -4.77
CA VAL A 260 15.99 14.03 -5.00
C VAL A 260 16.80 14.08 -6.29
N LYS A 261 16.25 14.66 -7.37
CA LYS A 261 16.98 14.86 -8.64
C LYS A 261 18.23 15.72 -8.46
N GLU A 262 18.12 16.86 -7.80
CA GLU A 262 19.25 17.76 -7.52
C GLU A 262 20.34 17.03 -6.73
N LYS A 263 19.93 16.31 -5.69
CA LYS A 263 20.87 15.52 -4.87
C LYS A 263 21.59 14.45 -5.67
N LEU A 264 20.88 13.68 -6.47
CA LEU A 264 21.46 12.59 -7.26
C LEU A 264 22.31 13.13 -8.42
N ALA A 265 21.96 14.27 -9.01
CA ALA A 265 22.74 14.90 -10.05
C ALA A 265 24.15 15.29 -9.59
N SER A 266 24.35 15.58 -8.29
CA SER A 266 25.70 15.87 -7.74
C SER A 266 26.63 14.66 -7.74
N TYR A 267 26.14 13.46 -8.08
CA TYR A 267 26.92 12.21 -8.20
C TYR A 267 27.01 11.69 -9.64
N SER A 268 26.45 12.40 -10.63
CA SER A 268 26.38 11.93 -12.04
C SER A 268 27.75 11.65 -12.69
N ASP A 269 28.79 12.34 -12.23
CA ASP A 269 30.15 12.14 -12.74
C ASP A 269 30.85 10.90 -12.14
N LEU A 270 30.29 10.36 -11.04
CA LEU A 270 30.88 9.24 -10.27
C LEU A 270 30.06 7.96 -10.41
N MET A 271 28.77 8.06 -10.74
CA MET A 271 27.82 6.95 -10.70
C MET A 271 26.84 7.02 -11.88
N ASN A 272 26.51 5.86 -12.42
CA ASN A 272 25.53 5.74 -13.51
C ASN A 272 24.09 5.77 -12.95
N ILE A 273 23.52 6.97 -12.81
CA ILE A 273 22.18 7.18 -12.25
C ILE A 273 21.18 7.54 -13.33
N ARG A 274 20.13 6.73 -13.47
CA ARG A 274 19.02 6.95 -14.40
C ARG A 274 17.75 7.29 -13.65
N ILE A 275 17.25 8.51 -13.78
CA ILE A 275 16.01 8.96 -13.17
C ILE A 275 14.84 8.71 -14.12
N LEU A 276 13.78 8.03 -13.63
CA LEU A 276 12.52 7.87 -14.34
C LEU A 276 11.52 8.92 -13.82
N ASP A 277 11.41 10.03 -14.51
CA ASP A 277 10.52 11.14 -14.13
C ASP A 277 9.26 11.23 -15.01
N LYS A 278 9.17 10.41 -16.06
CA LYS A 278 7.99 10.29 -16.91
C LYS A 278 7.23 9.01 -16.61
N PHE A 279 5.90 9.09 -16.72
CA PHE A 279 5.07 7.90 -16.60
C PHE A 279 5.40 6.91 -17.71
N LEU A 280 5.62 5.66 -17.32
CA LEU A 280 5.79 4.53 -18.24
C LEU A 280 4.56 3.61 -18.13
N PRO A 281 4.03 3.09 -19.24
CA PRO A 281 3.09 1.99 -19.22
C PRO A 281 3.62 0.81 -18.40
N LEU A 282 2.74 0.07 -17.74
CA LEU A 282 3.14 -1.00 -16.80
C LEU A 282 4.04 -2.04 -17.46
N GLU A 283 3.77 -2.39 -18.72
CA GLU A 283 4.58 -3.35 -19.46
C GLU A 283 5.99 -2.83 -19.74
N GLU A 284 6.13 -1.57 -20.15
CA GLU A 284 7.44 -0.94 -20.37
C GLU A 284 8.24 -0.85 -19.06
N TYR A 285 7.56 -0.48 -17.97
CA TYR A 285 8.15 -0.45 -16.64
C TYR A 285 8.65 -1.85 -16.22
N HIS A 286 7.83 -2.87 -16.39
CA HIS A 286 8.23 -4.24 -16.08
C HIS A 286 9.39 -4.73 -16.98
N ASN A 287 9.40 -4.37 -18.28
CA ASN A 287 10.51 -4.72 -19.17
C ASN A 287 11.83 -4.06 -18.74
N LEU A 288 11.78 -2.81 -18.31
CA LEU A 288 12.95 -2.12 -17.75
C LEU A 288 13.46 -2.84 -16.49
N LEU A 289 12.55 -3.23 -15.59
CA LEU A 289 12.91 -3.92 -14.35
C LEU A 289 13.44 -5.36 -14.57
N LYS A 290 13.19 -5.97 -15.73
CA LYS A 290 13.78 -7.29 -16.07
C LYS A 290 15.30 -7.29 -16.07
N ASN A 291 15.94 -6.14 -16.27
CA ASN A 291 17.40 -6.01 -16.22
C ASN A 291 17.92 -5.75 -14.81
N CYS A 292 17.04 -5.52 -13.83
CA CYS A 292 17.45 -5.32 -12.45
C CYS A 292 17.71 -6.65 -11.75
N SER A 293 18.75 -6.69 -10.94
CA SER A 293 19.06 -7.82 -10.06
C SER A 293 18.86 -7.47 -8.59
N TYR A 294 18.79 -6.21 -8.29
CA TYR A 294 18.70 -5.68 -6.92
C TYR A 294 17.61 -4.61 -6.84
N ALA A 295 16.87 -4.59 -5.74
CA ALA A 295 15.83 -3.60 -5.49
C ALA A 295 15.90 -3.11 -4.04
N ILE A 296 15.84 -1.80 -3.84
CA ILE A 296 15.96 -1.16 -2.53
C ILE A 296 14.75 -0.28 -2.29
N TYR A 297 14.02 -0.53 -1.20
CA TYR A 297 12.84 0.23 -0.83
C TYR A 297 12.96 0.75 0.61
N GLY A 298 13.18 2.04 0.75
CA GLY A 298 13.45 2.71 2.03
C GLY A 298 12.23 3.09 2.86
N ALA A 299 11.04 2.64 2.53
CA ALA A 299 9.84 2.96 3.30
C ALA A 299 9.77 2.14 4.59
N ILE A 300 9.38 2.79 5.70
CA ILE A 300 9.17 2.14 7.00
C ILE A 300 7.76 1.56 7.08
N ARG A 301 6.75 2.31 6.61
CA ARG A 301 5.38 1.85 6.54
C ARG A 301 5.13 0.96 5.32
N GLN A 302 3.97 0.34 5.27
CA GLN A 302 3.49 -0.35 4.10
C GLN A 302 3.46 0.58 2.89
N GLN A 303 4.30 0.29 1.90
CA GLN A 303 4.43 1.03 0.65
C GLN A 303 5.08 0.15 -0.42
N ALA A 304 4.80 0.39 -1.71
CA ALA A 304 5.41 -0.32 -2.85
C ALA A 304 5.15 -1.84 -2.91
N MET A 305 4.15 -2.38 -2.19
CA MET A 305 3.95 -3.83 -2.09
C MET A 305 3.75 -4.55 -3.42
N GLY A 306 3.09 -3.89 -4.39
CA GLY A 306 2.99 -4.42 -5.76
C GLY A 306 4.37 -4.62 -6.40
N ASN A 307 5.25 -3.62 -6.28
CA ASN A 307 6.62 -3.67 -6.81
C ASN A 307 7.49 -4.70 -6.06
N ILE A 308 7.41 -4.75 -4.73
CA ILE A 308 8.15 -5.71 -3.89
C ILE A 308 7.72 -7.14 -4.21
N SER A 309 6.42 -7.41 -4.25
CA SER A 309 5.89 -8.73 -4.60
C SER A 309 6.26 -9.15 -6.02
N TRP A 310 6.28 -8.20 -6.96
CA TRP A 310 6.73 -8.45 -8.32
C TRP A 310 8.24 -8.74 -8.35
N ALA A 311 9.06 -7.94 -7.67
CA ALA A 311 10.51 -8.12 -7.58
C ALA A 311 10.88 -9.52 -7.02
N ILE A 312 10.23 -9.93 -5.93
CA ILE A 312 10.42 -11.27 -5.33
C ILE A 312 10.10 -12.38 -6.34
N ARG A 313 8.96 -12.28 -7.05
CA ARG A 313 8.58 -13.26 -8.07
C ARG A 313 9.55 -13.30 -9.26
N GLN A 314 10.14 -12.15 -9.58
CA GLN A 314 11.13 -12.06 -10.64
C GLN A 314 12.55 -12.44 -10.18
N GLY A 315 12.75 -12.91 -8.96
CA GLY A 315 14.06 -13.32 -8.45
C GLY A 315 15.03 -12.17 -8.20
N ILE A 316 14.52 -10.95 -8.01
CA ILE A 316 15.31 -9.76 -7.68
C ILE A 316 15.61 -9.77 -6.18
N LYS A 317 16.87 -9.55 -5.80
CA LYS A 317 17.29 -9.44 -4.39
C LYS A 317 16.79 -8.14 -3.80
N VAL A 318 15.92 -8.23 -2.80
CA VAL A 318 15.20 -7.08 -2.22
C VAL A 318 15.84 -6.67 -0.89
N PHE A 319 16.12 -5.37 -0.76
CA PHE A 319 16.64 -4.74 0.46
C PHE A 319 15.59 -3.79 1.06
N LEU A 320 15.39 -3.87 2.36
CA LEU A 320 14.43 -3.10 3.16
C LEU A 320 15.06 -2.68 4.48
N TYR A 321 14.62 -1.59 5.10
CA TYR A 321 15.01 -1.29 6.47
C TYR A 321 14.49 -2.35 7.45
N LYS A 322 15.31 -2.78 8.43
CA LYS A 322 14.96 -3.79 9.45
C LYS A 322 13.73 -3.40 10.27
N ASP A 323 13.57 -2.12 10.55
CA ASP A 323 12.46 -1.59 11.31
C ASP A 323 11.17 -1.45 10.49
N SER A 324 11.23 -1.64 9.16
CA SER A 324 10.04 -1.56 8.31
C SER A 324 9.06 -2.72 8.56
N MET A 325 7.77 -2.41 8.45
CA MET A 325 6.70 -3.43 8.52
C MET A 325 6.83 -4.46 7.41
N MET A 326 7.32 -4.06 6.24
CA MET A 326 7.52 -4.94 5.08
C MET A 326 8.61 -5.97 5.36
N TYR A 327 9.76 -5.56 5.89
CA TYR A 327 10.85 -6.47 6.26
C TYR A 327 10.39 -7.51 7.28
N LYS A 328 9.77 -7.05 8.37
CA LYS A 328 9.28 -7.91 9.45
C LYS A 328 8.25 -8.92 8.93
N HIS A 329 7.29 -8.45 8.12
CA HIS A 329 6.26 -9.32 7.55
C HIS A 329 6.86 -10.39 6.63
N LEU A 330 7.71 -10.00 5.67
CA LEU A 330 8.30 -10.93 4.71
C LEU A 330 9.20 -11.96 5.40
N LYS A 331 9.98 -11.55 6.40
CA LYS A 331 10.78 -12.47 7.23
C LYS A 331 9.90 -13.45 8.01
N ASN A 332 8.80 -12.99 8.58
CA ASN A 332 7.84 -13.86 9.29
C ASN A 332 7.17 -14.88 8.36
N CYS A 333 6.97 -14.52 7.09
CA CYS A 333 6.47 -15.46 6.07
C CYS A 333 7.56 -16.42 5.55
N GLY A 334 8.80 -16.33 6.03
CA GLY A 334 9.93 -17.13 5.55
C GLY A 334 10.50 -16.68 4.21
N ILE A 335 10.13 -15.48 3.72
CA ILE A 335 10.65 -14.91 2.48
C ILE A 335 12.02 -14.28 2.75
N ILE A 336 12.99 -14.61 1.92
CA ILE A 336 14.35 -14.08 1.99
C ILE A 336 14.37 -12.66 1.43
N VAL A 337 14.59 -11.70 2.32
CA VAL A 337 14.88 -10.29 2.03
C VAL A 337 16.05 -9.85 2.90
N TYR A 338 16.73 -8.81 2.49
CA TYR A 338 17.96 -8.33 3.10
C TYR A 338 17.74 -6.96 3.77
N ALA A 339 18.56 -6.66 4.75
CA ALA A 339 18.49 -5.37 5.44
C ALA A 339 19.34 -4.32 4.73
N ILE A 340 18.81 -3.08 4.59
CA ILE A 340 19.58 -1.94 4.08
C ILE A 340 20.77 -1.66 4.99
N GLU A 341 20.61 -1.82 6.28
CA GLU A 341 21.64 -1.61 7.30
C GLU A 341 22.81 -2.65 7.25
N GLU A 342 22.64 -3.73 6.48
CA GLU A 342 23.64 -4.80 6.32
C GLU A 342 24.29 -4.80 4.92
N ILE A 343 24.03 -3.76 4.12
CA ILE A 343 24.63 -3.62 2.79
C ILE A 343 26.13 -3.40 2.92
N ASP A 344 26.90 -4.24 2.23
CA ASP A 344 28.34 -4.23 2.14
C ASP A 344 28.81 -4.22 0.67
N GLU A 345 30.11 -4.27 0.43
CA GLU A 345 30.75 -4.28 -0.90
C GLU A 345 30.33 -5.45 -1.80
N ASN A 346 29.89 -6.58 -1.22
CA ASN A 346 29.49 -7.79 -1.95
C ASN A 346 27.99 -7.83 -2.23
N SER A 347 27.20 -6.98 -1.60
CA SER A 347 25.74 -7.02 -1.62
C SER A 347 25.15 -6.87 -3.01
N PHE A 348 25.80 -6.09 -3.89
CA PHE A 348 25.39 -5.85 -5.27
C PHE A 348 26.18 -6.66 -6.31
N SER A 349 26.92 -7.68 -5.89
CA SER A 349 27.65 -8.61 -6.75
C SER A 349 27.14 -10.04 -6.62
N THR A 350 26.30 -10.31 -5.63
CA THR A 350 25.76 -11.63 -5.32
C THR A 350 24.23 -11.61 -5.38
N PRO A 351 23.59 -11.98 -6.51
CA PRO A 351 22.15 -12.14 -6.61
C PRO A 351 21.67 -13.33 -5.78
N LEU A 352 20.36 -13.54 -5.69
CA LEU A 352 19.79 -14.71 -5.02
C LEU A 352 20.25 -16.00 -5.70
N SER A 353 20.63 -17.00 -4.89
CA SER A 353 20.93 -18.36 -5.35
C SER A 353 19.63 -19.06 -5.80
N LYS A 354 19.77 -20.18 -6.50
CA LYS A 354 18.60 -20.98 -6.91
C LYS A 354 17.81 -21.46 -5.72
N GLU A 355 18.48 -21.88 -4.65
CA GLU A 355 17.88 -22.35 -3.40
C GLU A 355 17.07 -21.23 -2.74
N GLU A 356 17.59 -20.01 -2.68
CA GLU A 356 16.89 -18.84 -2.13
C GLU A 356 15.65 -18.47 -2.96
N LEU A 357 15.73 -18.59 -4.29
CA LEU A 357 14.59 -18.38 -5.18
C LEU A 357 13.48 -19.41 -4.94
N GLU A 358 13.82 -20.69 -4.76
CA GLU A 358 12.89 -21.76 -4.44
C GLU A 358 12.25 -21.56 -3.05
N ILE A 359 13.04 -21.13 -2.05
CA ILE A 359 12.54 -20.77 -0.72
C ILE A 359 11.50 -19.63 -0.84
N ASN A 360 11.82 -18.56 -1.57
CA ASN A 360 10.91 -17.42 -1.75
C ASN A 360 9.61 -17.81 -2.45
N MET A 361 9.68 -18.65 -3.49
CA MET A 361 8.50 -19.16 -4.18
C MET A 361 7.64 -19.99 -3.21
N ASN A 362 8.23 -20.96 -2.50
CA ASN A 362 7.50 -21.83 -1.59
C ASN A 362 6.86 -21.04 -0.43
N ALA A 363 7.62 -20.12 0.17
CA ALA A 363 7.13 -19.26 1.25
C ALA A 363 5.96 -18.38 0.80
N LYS A 364 6.06 -17.79 -0.41
CA LYS A 364 4.97 -16.98 -0.96
C LYS A 364 3.72 -17.81 -1.30
N MET A 365 3.91 -19.00 -1.85
CA MET A 365 2.79 -19.91 -2.12
C MET A 365 2.11 -20.38 -0.83
N GLN A 366 2.88 -20.61 0.25
CA GLN A 366 2.32 -20.94 1.56
C GLN A 366 1.53 -19.76 2.15
N GLU A 367 2.08 -18.53 2.11
CA GLU A 367 1.37 -17.33 2.54
C GLU A 367 0.00 -17.18 1.85
N LEU A 368 -0.05 -17.43 0.54
CA LEU A 368 -1.30 -17.36 -0.23
C LEU A 368 -2.32 -18.43 0.18
N LYS A 369 -1.86 -19.65 0.47
CA LYS A 369 -2.72 -20.73 0.99
C LYS A 369 -3.29 -20.37 2.37
N ASP A 370 -2.45 -19.86 3.27
CA ASP A 370 -2.88 -19.46 4.61
C ASP A 370 -3.92 -18.33 4.55
N ARG A 371 -3.73 -17.35 3.66
CA ARG A 371 -4.70 -16.27 3.42
C ARG A 371 -6.02 -16.81 2.84
N ALA A 372 -5.96 -17.80 1.95
CA ALA A 372 -7.17 -18.42 1.38
C ALA A 372 -7.98 -19.14 2.45
N VAL A 373 -7.32 -19.84 3.37
CA VAL A 373 -8.00 -20.49 4.53
C VAL A 373 -8.68 -19.45 5.42
N VAL A 374 -8.00 -18.34 5.73
CA VAL A 374 -8.59 -17.25 6.52
C VAL A 374 -9.77 -16.63 5.78
N TYR A 375 -9.64 -16.40 4.48
CA TYR A 375 -10.72 -15.90 3.64
C TYR A 375 -11.95 -16.80 3.69
N ASP A 376 -11.80 -18.11 3.49
CA ASP A 376 -12.89 -19.07 3.52
C ASP A 376 -13.60 -19.11 4.88
N ASN A 377 -12.84 -19.07 5.97
CA ASN A 377 -13.39 -19.00 7.32
C ASN A 377 -14.24 -17.73 7.53
N VAL A 378 -13.77 -16.57 7.07
CA VAL A 378 -14.51 -15.31 7.19
C VAL A 378 -15.75 -15.31 6.30
N MET A 379 -15.67 -15.83 5.07
CA MET A 379 -16.83 -15.94 4.17
C MET A 379 -17.91 -16.86 4.75
N ASN A 380 -17.53 -18.00 5.31
CA ASN A 380 -18.46 -18.90 5.99
C ASN A 380 -19.08 -18.25 7.24
N GLN A 381 -18.29 -17.49 8.01
CA GLN A 381 -18.81 -16.73 9.15
C GLN A 381 -19.83 -15.68 8.71
N LEU A 382 -19.53 -14.90 7.67
CA LEU A 382 -20.44 -13.89 7.10
C LEU A 382 -21.75 -14.52 6.63
N LEU A 383 -21.72 -15.67 5.93
CA LEU A 383 -22.91 -16.41 5.50
C LEU A 383 -23.79 -16.86 6.66
N ASN A 384 -23.16 -17.18 7.80
CA ASN A 384 -23.91 -17.61 9.00
C ASN A 384 -24.50 -16.43 9.79
N GLU A 385 -23.87 -15.25 9.73
CA GLU A 385 -24.27 -14.05 10.45
C GLU A 385 -25.36 -13.23 9.72
N LEU A 386 -25.51 -13.42 8.40
CA LEU A 386 -26.47 -12.75 7.51
C LEU A 386 -27.71 -13.62 7.27
#